data_5e6fa007c119f11d632c97dda3606954
#
_entry.id   5e6fa007c119f11d632c97dda3606954
#
_cell.length_a   1.000
_cell.length_b   1.000
_cell.length_c   1.000
_cell.angle_alpha   90.00
_cell.angle_beta   90.00
_cell.angle_gamma   90.00
#
_symmetry.space_group_name_H-M   'P 1'
#
loop_
_entity.id
_entity.type
_entity.pdbx_description
1 polymer ?
#
loop_
_entity_poly.entity_id
_entity_poly.type
_entity_poly.pdbx_seq_one_letter_code
_entity_poly.pdbx_strand_id
1 'polypeptide(L)'
;MIDKPKYNSCNRSSRVMTDEIKEIIDGFIKDNDIKRNTGKVKMCMTAQDMYETLVEKGFSLSYSSVVQYVKKDKENEYIYEAFIKQKYDYGDICEFDWGDVKLTIDGVEMKFRMAVFTMAKSNFRFAYLYNNENSQSFVDAHIRFFEYIGGVPKCMVYDNMKVAVAKFVGKTEKEATITLKQLSVYYGFNYRFCNIRSGNEKGHVENSVDFIR
;
A
#
# COMPACT_ATOMS: atom_id res chain seq x y z
N MET A 1 9.60 -54.60 25.07
CA MET A 1 9.68 -53.23 24.50
C MET A 1 8.89 -52.30 25.42
N ILE A 2 9.53 -51.36 26.07
CA ILE A 2 8.84 -50.38 26.93
C ILE A 2 8.41 -49.24 26.04
N ASP A 3 7.09 -48.99 25.92
CA ASP A 3 6.54 -47.87 25.17
C ASP A 3 7.04 -46.55 25.77
N LYS A 4 7.50 -45.65 24.90
CA LYS A 4 7.91 -44.31 25.30
C LYS A 4 6.70 -43.54 25.86
N PRO A 5 6.82 -42.88 27.02
CA PRO A 5 5.72 -42.11 27.58
C PRO A 5 5.23 -41.02 26.60
N LYS A 6 3.97 -41.09 26.18
CA LYS A 6 3.33 -40.07 25.37
C LYS A 6 2.90 -38.92 26.28
N TYR A 7 3.63 -37.82 26.18
CA TYR A 7 3.28 -36.59 26.90
C TYR A 7 2.19 -35.83 26.15
N ASN A 8 1.01 -35.76 26.76
CA ASN A 8 -0.11 -35.03 26.17
C ASN A 8 -0.21 -33.64 26.82
N SER A 9 0.29 -32.60 26.13
CA SER A 9 0.28 -31.19 26.61
C SER A 9 -0.98 -30.41 26.23
N CYS A 10 -1.92 -31.03 25.50
CA CYS A 10 -3.07 -30.33 24.89
C CYS A 10 -4.11 -29.79 25.90
N ASN A 11 -4.09 -30.20 27.19
CA ASN A 11 -5.12 -29.83 28.15
C ASN A 11 -4.62 -28.96 29.31
N ARG A 12 -3.50 -28.26 29.17
CA ARG A 12 -3.05 -27.33 30.23
C ARG A 12 -3.64 -25.94 29.94
N SER A 13 -4.64 -25.55 30.72
CA SER A 13 -5.07 -24.15 30.80
C SER A 13 -3.89 -23.27 31.27
N SER A 14 -3.70 -22.13 30.64
CA SER A 14 -2.68 -21.16 31.05
C SER A 14 -3.04 -20.64 32.44
N ARG A 15 -2.15 -20.83 33.44
CA ARG A 15 -2.35 -20.37 34.82
C ARG A 15 -2.38 -18.84 34.94
N VAL A 16 -1.80 -18.15 33.98
CA VAL A 16 -1.62 -16.66 33.98
C VAL A 16 -2.66 -15.97 33.14
N MET A 17 -3.07 -16.55 32.00
CA MET A 17 -4.04 -15.97 31.08
C MET A 17 -5.40 -16.60 31.33
N THR A 18 -6.12 -16.10 32.32
CA THR A 18 -7.49 -16.54 32.67
C THR A 18 -8.49 -16.09 31.60
N ASP A 19 -9.66 -16.71 31.56
CA ASP A 19 -10.69 -16.35 30.58
C ASP A 19 -11.22 -14.93 30.81
N GLU A 20 -11.28 -14.47 32.05
CA GLU A 20 -11.61 -13.09 32.40
C GLU A 20 -10.61 -12.07 31.82
N ILE A 21 -9.30 -12.33 31.90
CA ILE A 21 -8.27 -11.48 31.29
C ILE A 21 -8.40 -11.46 29.77
N LYS A 22 -8.70 -12.61 29.16
CA LYS A 22 -8.90 -12.69 27.71
C LYS A 22 -10.11 -11.85 27.25
N GLU A 23 -11.24 -11.95 27.94
CA GLU A 23 -12.46 -11.16 27.64
C GLU A 23 -12.18 -9.67 27.72
N ILE A 24 -11.39 -9.20 28.69
CA ILE A 24 -11.00 -7.79 28.80
C ILE A 24 -10.12 -7.37 27.63
N ILE A 25 -9.10 -8.19 27.25
CA ILE A 25 -8.23 -7.88 26.10
C ILE A 25 -9.01 -7.88 24.80
N ASP A 26 -9.91 -8.84 24.60
CA ASP A 26 -10.78 -8.91 23.41
C ASP A 26 -11.70 -7.68 23.31
N GLY A 27 -12.16 -7.16 24.46
CA GLY A 27 -12.87 -5.89 24.51
C GLY A 27 -12.02 -4.71 23.99
N PHE A 28 -10.76 -4.62 24.41
CA PHE A 28 -9.83 -3.58 23.91
C PHE A 28 -9.51 -3.72 22.42
N ILE A 29 -9.38 -4.97 21.92
CA ILE A 29 -9.15 -5.24 20.50
C ILE A 29 -10.36 -4.77 19.69
N LYS A 30 -11.58 -5.13 20.08
CA LYS A 30 -12.82 -4.69 19.42
C LYS A 30 -12.95 -3.16 19.40
N ASP A 31 -12.65 -2.50 20.50
CA ASP A 31 -12.63 -1.04 20.60
C ASP A 31 -11.61 -0.41 19.63
N ASN A 32 -10.44 -1.02 19.54
CA ASN A 32 -9.41 -0.59 18.59
C ASN A 32 -9.86 -0.73 17.14
N ASP A 33 -10.59 -1.79 16.80
CA ASP A 33 -11.12 -1.99 15.43
C ASP A 33 -12.19 -0.96 15.08
N ILE A 34 -13.07 -0.63 16.03
CA ILE A 34 -14.03 0.46 15.86
C ILE A 34 -13.29 1.80 15.64
N LYS A 35 -12.24 2.09 16.43
CA LYS A 35 -11.45 3.31 16.28
C LYS A 35 -10.70 3.37 14.93
N ARG A 36 -10.16 2.24 14.45
CA ARG A 36 -9.53 2.16 13.12
C ARG A 36 -10.54 2.43 12.01
N ASN A 37 -11.73 1.80 12.09
CA ASN A 37 -12.80 1.97 11.11
C ASN A 37 -13.37 3.39 11.06
N THR A 38 -13.29 4.13 12.18
CA THR A 38 -13.73 5.53 12.28
C THR A 38 -12.60 6.54 12.03
N GLY A 39 -11.41 6.09 11.59
CA GLY A 39 -10.27 6.95 11.27
C GLY A 39 -9.47 7.47 12.49
N LYS A 40 -9.81 7.02 13.71
CA LYS A 40 -9.17 7.44 14.97
C LYS A 40 -7.99 6.55 15.35
N VAL A 41 -7.12 6.22 14.40
CA VAL A 41 -6.00 5.26 14.57
C VAL A 41 -5.06 5.66 15.71
N LYS A 42 -4.81 6.96 15.91
CA LYS A 42 -3.95 7.48 16.99
C LYS A 42 -4.52 7.27 18.40
N MET A 43 -5.80 6.91 18.52
CA MET A 43 -6.48 6.66 19.80
C MET A 43 -6.60 5.17 20.13
N CYS A 44 -6.00 4.29 19.30
CA CYS A 44 -5.97 2.86 19.58
C CYS A 44 -5.01 2.57 20.75
N MET A 45 -5.44 1.70 21.66
CA MET A 45 -4.58 1.21 22.75
C MET A 45 -3.48 0.33 22.20
N THR A 46 -2.25 0.53 22.70
CA THR A 46 -1.12 -0.36 22.43
C THR A 46 -1.16 -1.57 23.37
N ALA A 47 -0.35 -2.60 23.11
CA ALA A 47 -0.23 -3.75 24.03
C ALA A 47 0.33 -3.31 25.41
N GLN A 48 1.09 -2.20 25.46
CA GLN A 48 1.58 -1.60 26.69
C GLN A 48 0.43 -1.00 27.50
N ASP A 49 -0.43 -0.21 26.87
CA ASP A 49 -1.59 0.41 27.52
C ASP A 49 -2.56 -0.66 28.07
N MET A 50 -2.76 -1.75 27.30
CA MET A 50 -3.59 -2.89 27.73
C MET A 50 -2.99 -3.56 28.96
N TYR A 51 -1.67 -3.78 28.98
CA TYR A 51 -0.96 -4.36 30.11
C TYR A 51 -1.08 -3.49 31.36
N GLU A 52 -0.82 -2.18 31.25
CA GLU A 52 -0.91 -1.23 32.36
C GLU A 52 -2.32 -1.20 32.96
N THR A 53 -3.34 -1.15 32.09
CA THR A 53 -4.75 -1.20 32.53
C THR A 53 -5.09 -2.49 33.27
N LEU A 54 -4.55 -3.65 32.86
CA LEU A 54 -4.76 -4.92 33.55
C LEU A 54 -4.08 -4.96 34.91
N VAL A 55 -2.87 -4.41 35.02
CA VAL A 55 -2.15 -4.29 36.30
C VAL A 55 -2.89 -3.36 37.26
N GLU A 56 -3.39 -2.22 36.79
CA GLU A 56 -4.22 -1.30 37.60
C GLU A 56 -5.52 -1.97 38.10
N LYS A 57 -6.07 -2.89 37.34
CA LYS A 57 -7.24 -3.71 37.76
C LYS A 57 -6.88 -4.84 38.75
N GLY A 58 -5.60 -4.97 39.08
CA GLY A 58 -5.11 -5.94 40.08
C GLY A 58 -4.76 -7.31 39.54
N PHE A 59 -4.68 -7.49 38.20
CA PHE A 59 -4.25 -8.75 37.62
C PHE A 59 -2.72 -8.89 37.63
N SER A 60 -2.24 -10.07 38.02
CA SER A 60 -0.80 -10.39 38.03
C SER A 60 -0.44 -11.18 36.78
N LEU A 61 0.14 -10.50 35.78
CA LEU A 61 0.57 -11.08 34.50
C LEU A 61 1.82 -10.37 33.98
N SER A 62 2.50 -11.00 33.01
CA SER A 62 3.65 -10.36 32.35
C SER A 62 3.22 -9.61 31.09
N TYR A 63 3.93 -8.54 30.75
CA TYR A 63 3.76 -7.83 29.47
C TYR A 63 3.87 -8.79 28.26
N SER A 64 4.83 -9.72 28.31
CA SER A 64 5.02 -10.73 27.25
C SER A 64 3.78 -11.59 27.01
N SER A 65 3.02 -11.92 28.07
CA SER A 65 1.78 -12.70 27.95
C SER A 65 0.70 -11.92 27.20
N VAL A 66 0.57 -10.62 27.44
CA VAL A 66 -0.37 -9.74 26.72
C VAL A 66 0.03 -9.63 25.25
N VAL A 67 1.32 -9.38 24.97
CA VAL A 67 1.83 -9.29 23.59
C VAL A 67 1.60 -10.58 22.82
N GLN A 68 1.86 -11.74 23.41
CA GLN A 68 1.63 -13.04 22.77
C GLN A 68 0.16 -13.27 22.47
N TYR A 69 -0.74 -12.90 23.40
CA TYR A 69 -2.18 -13.05 23.19
C TYR A 69 -2.68 -12.17 22.05
N VAL A 70 -2.35 -10.89 22.06
CA VAL A 70 -2.72 -9.93 21.01
C VAL A 70 -2.14 -10.33 19.64
N LYS A 71 -0.92 -10.89 19.59
CA LYS A 71 -0.35 -11.40 18.34
C LYS A 71 -1.10 -12.61 17.82
N LYS A 72 -1.44 -13.56 18.69
CA LYS A 72 -2.16 -14.78 18.32
C LYS A 72 -3.57 -14.47 17.80
N ASP A 73 -4.24 -13.47 18.38
CA ASP A 73 -5.52 -13.01 17.90
C ASP A 73 -5.40 -12.40 16.49
N LYS A 74 -4.42 -11.55 16.26
CA LYS A 74 -4.09 -11.03 14.93
C LYS A 74 -3.71 -12.12 13.93
N GLU A 75 -3.00 -13.16 14.33
CA GLU A 75 -2.65 -14.27 13.44
C GLU A 75 -3.87 -15.10 13.04
N ASN A 76 -4.90 -15.18 13.88
CA ASN A 76 -6.18 -15.80 13.52
C ASN A 76 -7.03 -14.96 12.56
N GLU A 77 -6.82 -13.63 12.52
CA GLU A 77 -7.44 -12.71 11.55
C GLU A 77 -6.64 -12.55 10.26
N TYR A 78 -5.44 -13.16 10.14
CA TYR A 78 -4.69 -13.12 8.89
C TYR A 78 -5.50 -13.78 7.79
N ILE A 79 -6.23 -12.97 7.07
CA ILE A 79 -6.65 -13.28 5.70
C ILE A 79 -5.35 -13.43 4.93
N TYR A 80 -5.00 -14.66 4.56
CA TYR A 80 -3.88 -14.90 3.65
C TYR A 80 -4.20 -14.18 2.35
N GLU A 81 -3.62 -13.01 2.14
CA GLU A 81 -3.66 -12.36 0.84
C GLU A 81 -2.97 -13.29 -0.16
N ALA A 82 -3.77 -13.94 -0.99
CA ALA A 82 -3.25 -14.78 -2.06
C ALA A 82 -2.66 -13.85 -3.13
N PHE A 83 -1.34 -13.76 -3.20
CA PHE A 83 -0.65 -13.05 -4.26
C PHE A 83 -0.77 -13.84 -5.56
N ILE A 84 -1.75 -13.48 -6.38
CA ILE A 84 -1.87 -14.02 -7.74
C ILE A 84 -0.83 -13.31 -8.59
N LYS A 85 0.21 -14.03 -9.02
CA LYS A 85 1.20 -13.51 -9.97
C LYS A 85 0.50 -13.13 -11.27
N GLN A 86 0.35 -11.85 -11.51
CA GLN A 86 -0.24 -11.35 -12.75
C GLN A 86 0.73 -11.61 -13.91
N LYS A 87 0.21 -12.15 -15.01
CA LYS A 87 0.95 -12.31 -16.28
C LYS A 87 0.49 -11.21 -17.22
N TYR A 88 1.43 -10.41 -17.69
CA TYR A 88 1.20 -9.36 -18.68
C TYR A 88 1.83 -9.73 -20.00
N ASP A 89 1.23 -9.31 -21.11
CA ASP A 89 1.85 -9.32 -22.41
C ASP A 89 2.54 -7.98 -22.72
N TYR A 90 3.38 -7.96 -23.76
CA TYR A 90 4.05 -6.74 -24.18
C TYR A 90 3.02 -5.71 -24.65
N GLY A 91 3.14 -4.48 -24.17
CA GLY A 91 2.22 -3.40 -24.51
C GLY A 91 0.87 -3.42 -23.78
N ASP A 92 0.59 -4.40 -22.90
CA ASP A 92 -0.68 -4.46 -22.20
C ASP A 92 -0.80 -3.35 -21.15
N ILE A 93 0.17 -3.24 -20.26
CA ILE A 93 0.11 -2.32 -19.11
C ILE A 93 1.38 -1.49 -19.02
N CYS A 94 1.19 -0.20 -18.82
CA CYS A 94 2.21 0.75 -18.43
C CYS A 94 1.78 1.50 -17.19
N GLU A 95 2.65 1.58 -16.20
CA GLU A 95 2.46 2.35 -14.98
C GLU A 95 3.12 3.72 -15.14
N PHE A 96 2.44 4.76 -14.65
CA PHE A 96 2.93 6.13 -14.66
C PHE A 96 2.99 6.70 -13.25
N ASP A 97 4.11 7.37 -12.93
CA ASP A 97 4.26 8.10 -11.67
C ASP A 97 5.11 9.37 -11.82
N TRP A 98 4.96 10.29 -10.86
CA TRP A 98 5.81 11.46 -10.72
C TRP A 98 6.85 11.25 -9.63
N GLY A 99 8.11 11.54 -9.93
CA GLY A 99 9.20 11.58 -8.96
C GLY A 99 9.75 12.99 -8.78
N ASP A 100 10.37 13.25 -7.63
CA ASP A 100 11.18 14.43 -7.40
C ASP A 100 12.65 14.10 -7.66
N VAL A 101 13.35 14.91 -8.43
CA VAL A 101 14.79 14.77 -8.63
C VAL A 101 15.47 16.14 -8.43
N LYS A 102 16.65 16.11 -7.83
CA LYS A 102 17.52 17.27 -7.68
C LYS A 102 18.77 17.06 -8.55
N LEU A 103 19.07 18.02 -9.37
CA LEU A 103 20.25 18.03 -10.22
C LEU A 103 21.07 19.28 -9.95
N THR A 104 22.38 19.15 -9.99
CA THR A 104 23.27 20.31 -9.95
C THR A 104 23.64 20.70 -11.37
N ILE A 105 23.19 21.89 -11.81
CA ILE A 105 23.46 22.44 -13.11
C ILE A 105 24.28 23.72 -12.90
N ASP A 106 25.45 23.80 -13.49
CA ASP A 106 26.38 24.93 -13.35
C ASP A 106 26.67 25.32 -11.87
N GLY A 107 26.75 24.29 -11.00
CA GLY A 107 27.00 24.48 -9.56
C GLY A 107 25.76 24.90 -8.74
N VAL A 108 24.59 25.01 -9.34
CA VAL A 108 23.33 25.35 -8.67
C VAL A 108 22.45 24.12 -8.54
N GLU A 109 22.00 23.79 -7.32
CA GLU A 109 21.02 22.72 -7.11
C GLU A 109 19.64 23.17 -7.58
N MET A 110 19.07 22.45 -8.52
CA MET A 110 17.73 22.67 -9.08
C MET A 110 16.85 21.44 -8.84
N LYS A 111 15.58 21.68 -8.47
CA LYS A 111 14.58 20.62 -8.29
C LYS A 111 13.70 20.51 -9.53
N PHE A 112 13.54 19.27 -10.01
CA PHE A 112 12.68 18.93 -11.15
C PHE A 112 11.64 17.90 -10.76
N ARG A 113 10.55 17.88 -11.51
CA ARG A 113 9.55 16.81 -11.50
C ARG A 113 9.88 15.84 -12.62
N MET A 114 10.00 14.56 -12.29
CA MET A 114 10.34 13.51 -13.25
C MET A 114 9.09 12.67 -13.54
N ALA A 115 8.62 12.71 -14.79
CA ALA A 115 7.58 11.81 -15.28
C ALA A 115 8.22 10.45 -15.59
N VAL A 116 7.74 9.39 -14.97
CA VAL A 116 8.29 8.03 -15.13
C VAL A 116 7.21 7.09 -15.67
N PHE A 117 7.53 6.38 -16.74
CA PHE A 117 6.71 5.33 -17.33
C PHE A 117 7.41 3.99 -17.17
N THR A 118 6.70 2.97 -16.73
CA THR A 118 7.25 1.62 -16.55
C THR A 118 6.32 0.59 -17.19
N MET A 119 6.85 -0.14 -18.16
CA MET A 119 6.12 -1.23 -18.82
C MET A 119 6.10 -2.47 -17.92
N ALA A 120 4.92 -2.96 -17.55
CA ALA A 120 4.76 -4.04 -16.58
C ALA A 120 5.41 -5.37 -16.99
N LYS A 121 5.45 -5.70 -18.31
CA LYS A 121 6.03 -6.95 -18.81
C LYS A 121 7.55 -6.92 -18.88
N SER A 122 8.11 -5.85 -19.43
CA SER A 122 9.54 -5.75 -19.75
C SER A 122 10.36 -5.05 -18.66
N ASN A 123 9.70 -4.37 -17.70
CA ASN A 123 10.32 -3.39 -16.80
C ASN A 123 11.09 -2.29 -17.55
N PHE A 124 10.75 -2.06 -18.84
CA PHE A 124 11.28 -0.94 -19.59
C PHE A 124 10.82 0.36 -18.95
N ARG A 125 11.76 1.29 -18.78
CA ARG A 125 11.51 2.58 -18.13
C ARG A 125 11.82 3.71 -19.08
N PHE A 126 10.94 4.69 -19.09
CA PHE A 126 11.15 5.97 -19.77
C PHE A 126 10.95 7.09 -18.76
N ALA A 127 11.83 8.07 -18.74
CA ALA A 127 11.69 9.23 -17.86
C ALA A 127 11.97 10.52 -18.60
N TYR A 128 11.25 11.58 -18.22
CA TYR A 128 11.45 12.93 -18.73
C TYR A 128 11.30 13.96 -17.62
N LEU A 129 12.09 15.04 -17.67
CA LEU A 129 12.15 16.05 -16.61
C LEU A 129 11.33 17.28 -16.98
N TYR A 130 10.63 17.80 -15.98
CA TYR A 130 9.81 19.02 -16.05
C TYR A 130 10.09 19.93 -14.87
N ASN A 131 9.90 21.23 -15.08
CA ASN A 131 9.98 22.19 -13.97
C ASN A 131 8.78 22.08 -13.03
N ASN A 132 7.60 21.72 -13.56
CA ASN A 132 6.36 21.66 -12.81
C ASN A 132 5.51 20.43 -13.19
N GLU A 133 4.77 19.93 -12.22
CA GLU A 133 3.72 18.93 -12.40
C GLU A 133 2.40 19.65 -12.66
N ASN A 134 1.99 19.72 -13.93
CA ASN A 134 0.72 20.30 -14.37
C ASN A 134 0.12 19.50 -15.53
N SER A 135 -1.09 19.86 -15.97
CA SER A 135 -1.77 19.16 -17.06
C SER A 135 -1.00 19.22 -18.40
N GLN A 136 -0.26 20.28 -18.66
CA GLN A 136 0.55 20.40 -19.89
C GLN A 136 1.73 19.45 -19.86
N SER A 137 2.50 19.44 -18.76
CA SER A 137 3.62 18.49 -18.56
C SER A 137 3.13 17.05 -18.57
N PHE A 138 1.95 16.79 -18.02
CA PHE A 138 1.34 15.45 -18.05
C PHE A 138 1.03 15.00 -19.47
N VAL A 139 0.40 15.82 -20.28
CA VAL A 139 0.10 15.51 -21.68
C VAL A 139 1.38 15.36 -22.50
N ASP A 140 2.31 16.33 -22.41
CA ASP A 140 3.59 16.29 -23.13
C ASP A 140 4.41 15.04 -22.80
N ALA A 141 4.44 14.63 -21.52
CA ALA A 141 5.12 13.41 -21.10
C ALA A 141 4.58 12.15 -21.80
N HIS A 142 3.24 12.05 -21.91
CA HIS A 142 2.60 10.92 -22.59
C HIS A 142 2.90 10.94 -24.10
N ILE A 143 2.83 12.09 -24.74
CA ILE A 143 3.15 12.24 -26.17
C ILE A 143 4.58 11.77 -26.44
N ARG A 144 5.56 12.29 -25.68
CA ARG A 144 6.98 11.90 -25.82
C ARG A 144 7.20 10.42 -25.58
N PHE A 145 6.53 9.86 -24.59
CA PHE A 145 6.62 8.43 -24.29
C PHE A 145 6.07 7.58 -25.44
N PHE A 146 4.88 7.89 -25.94
CA PHE A 146 4.24 7.17 -27.05
C PHE A 146 5.04 7.29 -28.35
N GLU A 147 5.59 8.45 -28.65
CA GLU A 147 6.50 8.66 -29.78
C GLU A 147 7.77 7.83 -29.63
N TYR A 148 8.37 7.83 -28.43
CA TYR A 148 9.61 7.08 -28.15
C TYR A 148 9.46 5.57 -28.33
N ILE A 149 8.36 5.00 -27.84
CA ILE A 149 8.11 3.54 -27.96
C ILE A 149 7.48 3.16 -29.32
N GLY A 150 7.11 4.14 -30.14
CA GLY A 150 6.45 3.90 -31.44
C GLY A 150 5.06 3.29 -31.34
N GLY A 151 4.34 3.53 -30.25
CA GLY A 151 3.00 2.96 -30.02
C GLY A 151 2.37 3.42 -28.72
N VAL A 152 1.21 2.84 -28.38
CA VAL A 152 0.45 3.19 -27.18
C VAL A 152 0.13 1.91 -26.39
N PRO A 153 0.41 1.86 -25.08
CA PRO A 153 -0.01 0.74 -24.24
C PRO A 153 -1.52 0.60 -24.19
N LYS A 154 -2.04 -0.63 -24.11
CA LYS A 154 -3.50 -0.86 -24.03
C LYS A 154 -4.13 -0.24 -22.79
N CYS A 155 -3.41 -0.26 -21.65
CA CYS A 155 -3.89 0.29 -20.39
C CYS A 155 -2.79 1.04 -19.65
N MET A 156 -3.09 2.27 -19.26
CA MET A 156 -2.25 3.09 -18.39
C MET A 156 -2.73 3.03 -16.95
N VAL A 157 -1.81 2.84 -16.02
CA VAL A 157 -2.09 2.77 -14.58
C VAL A 157 -1.54 4.02 -13.89
N TYR A 158 -2.41 4.72 -13.17
CA TYR A 158 -2.06 5.95 -12.46
C TYR A 158 -2.24 5.81 -10.95
N ASP A 159 -1.39 6.47 -10.19
CA ASP A 159 -1.66 6.69 -8.78
C ASP A 159 -2.66 7.84 -8.57
N ASN A 160 -2.90 8.17 -7.30
CA ASN A 160 -3.82 9.23 -6.84
C ASN A 160 -3.29 10.65 -7.09
N MET A 161 -2.74 10.91 -8.27
CA MET A 161 -2.18 12.22 -8.63
C MET A 161 -3.27 13.20 -9.07
N LYS A 162 -3.15 14.46 -8.66
CA LYS A 162 -4.14 15.53 -8.97
C LYS A 162 -4.33 15.80 -10.45
N VAL A 163 -3.32 15.54 -11.27
CA VAL A 163 -3.39 15.75 -12.73
C VAL A 163 -4.22 14.67 -13.44
N ALA A 164 -4.38 13.50 -12.83
CA ALA A 164 -5.14 12.37 -13.38
C ALA A 164 -6.51 12.20 -12.70
N VAL A 165 -6.62 12.46 -11.38
CA VAL A 165 -7.84 12.30 -10.58
C VAL A 165 -8.47 13.66 -10.32
N ALA A 166 -9.69 13.88 -10.81
CA ALA A 166 -10.45 15.11 -10.59
C ALA A 166 -11.19 15.07 -9.24
N LYS A 167 -11.78 13.93 -8.87
CA LYS A 167 -12.61 13.79 -7.67
C LYS A 167 -12.60 12.36 -7.17
N PHE A 168 -12.62 12.22 -5.84
CA PHE A 168 -12.90 10.93 -5.18
C PHE A 168 -14.40 10.79 -4.97
N VAL A 169 -15.00 9.74 -5.53
CA VAL A 169 -16.42 9.43 -5.39
C VAL A 169 -16.52 8.21 -4.47
N GLY A 170 -16.81 8.45 -3.17
CA GLY A 170 -16.84 7.38 -2.16
C GLY A 170 -15.43 6.92 -1.74
N LYS A 171 -15.35 5.68 -1.19
CA LYS A 171 -14.09 5.12 -0.67
C LYS A 171 -13.16 4.54 -1.76
N THR A 172 -13.71 4.12 -2.89
CA THR A 172 -12.99 3.34 -3.92
C THR A 172 -13.07 3.92 -5.32
N GLU A 173 -14.07 4.73 -5.63
CA GLU A 173 -14.27 5.26 -6.97
C GLU A 173 -13.57 6.61 -7.15
N LYS A 174 -12.92 6.78 -8.30
CA LYS A 174 -12.18 7.98 -8.67
C LYS A 174 -12.64 8.46 -10.04
N GLU A 175 -12.91 9.73 -10.13
CA GLU A 175 -13.26 10.37 -11.40
C GLU A 175 -11.98 10.93 -12.05
N ALA A 176 -11.73 10.55 -13.32
CA ALA A 176 -10.60 11.05 -14.08
C ALA A 176 -10.79 12.52 -14.47
N THR A 177 -9.69 13.24 -14.56
CA THR A 177 -9.68 14.61 -15.10
C THR A 177 -10.14 14.64 -16.57
N ILE A 178 -10.66 15.78 -17.02
CA ILE A 178 -11.02 15.99 -18.44
C ILE A 178 -9.81 15.76 -19.33
N THR A 179 -8.63 16.22 -18.92
CA THR A 179 -7.37 16.05 -19.63
C THR A 179 -7.03 14.57 -19.86
N LEU A 180 -7.14 13.71 -18.81
CA LEU A 180 -6.89 12.29 -18.96
C LEU A 180 -7.93 11.62 -19.86
N LYS A 181 -9.21 11.97 -19.72
CA LYS A 181 -10.28 11.45 -20.58
C LYS A 181 -10.03 11.77 -22.06
N GLN A 182 -9.67 13.03 -22.36
CA GLN A 182 -9.37 13.46 -23.73
C GLN A 182 -8.14 12.75 -24.29
N LEU A 183 -7.07 12.62 -23.50
CA LEU A 183 -5.84 11.93 -23.89
C LEU A 183 -6.12 10.43 -24.18
N SER A 184 -6.88 9.77 -23.31
CA SER A 184 -7.29 8.38 -23.46
C SER A 184 -8.10 8.14 -24.75
N VAL A 185 -9.06 9.01 -25.04
CA VAL A 185 -9.88 8.90 -26.26
C VAL A 185 -9.03 9.16 -27.51
N TYR A 186 -8.16 10.18 -27.48
CA TYR A 186 -7.34 10.55 -28.64
C TYR A 186 -6.33 9.45 -29.02
N TYR A 187 -5.66 8.84 -28.03
CA TYR A 187 -4.66 7.80 -28.26
C TYR A 187 -5.21 6.38 -28.22
N GLY A 188 -6.47 6.18 -27.82
CA GLY A 188 -7.15 4.89 -27.81
C GLY A 188 -6.69 3.92 -26.70
N PHE A 189 -6.23 4.42 -25.55
CA PHE A 189 -5.85 3.59 -24.42
C PHE A 189 -6.90 3.59 -23.29
N ASN A 190 -6.99 2.51 -22.54
CA ASN A 190 -7.75 2.43 -21.30
C ASN A 190 -6.90 2.94 -20.13
N TYR A 191 -7.56 3.38 -19.06
CA TYR A 191 -6.83 3.77 -17.84
C TYR A 191 -7.50 3.18 -16.60
N ARG A 192 -6.69 2.96 -15.56
CA ARG A 192 -7.14 2.59 -14.22
C ARG A 192 -6.33 3.33 -13.16
N PHE A 193 -6.91 3.46 -11.98
CA PHE A 193 -6.24 4.03 -10.82
C PHE A 193 -5.88 2.93 -9.83
N CYS A 194 -4.72 3.03 -9.19
CA CYS A 194 -4.34 2.13 -8.09
C CYS A 194 -5.28 2.31 -6.91
N ASN A 195 -5.59 1.21 -6.21
CA ASN A 195 -6.36 1.28 -4.98
C ASN A 195 -5.54 1.92 -3.85
N ILE A 196 -6.23 2.63 -2.95
CA ILE A 196 -5.60 3.22 -1.76
C ILE A 196 -5.12 2.06 -0.88
N ARG A 197 -3.83 2.04 -0.51
CA ARG A 197 -3.14 1.02 0.31
C ARG A 197 -2.84 -0.32 -0.36
N SER A 198 -2.96 -0.46 -1.65
CA SER A 198 -2.55 -1.67 -2.38
C SER A 198 -1.12 -1.49 -2.92
N GLY A 199 -0.13 -1.45 -2.04
CA GLY A 199 1.30 -1.39 -2.41
C GLY A 199 1.73 -2.51 -3.36
N ASN A 200 1.02 -3.64 -3.32
CA ASN A 200 1.23 -4.79 -4.20
C ASN A 200 0.82 -4.53 -5.67
N GLU A 201 -0.06 -3.56 -5.93
CA GLU A 201 -0.47 -3.18 -7.29
C GLU A 201 0.54 -2.24 -7.98
N LYS A 202 1.47 -1.66 -7.21
CA LYS A 202 2.45 -0.64 -7.63
C LYS A 202 3.91 -1.13 -7.67
N GLY A 203 4.12 -2.44 -7.57
CA GLY A 203 5.44 -3.02 -7.36
C GLY A 203 6.52 -2.68 -8.41
N HIS A 204 6.13 -2.22 -9.60
CA HIS A 204 7.06 -1.89 -10.69
C HIS A 204 7.49 -0.42 -10.70
N VAL A 205 6.60 0.53 -10.39
CA VAL A 205 6.90 1.97 -10.52
C VAL A 205 7.63 2.54 -9.31
N GLU A 206 7.30 2.17 -8.07
CA GLU A 206 8.00 2.68 -6.87
C GLU A 206 9.50 2.38 -6.94
N ASN A 207 9.85 1.16 -7.35
CA ASN A 207 11.25 0.80 -7.60
C ASN A 207 11.86 1.53 -8.81
N SER A 208 11.04 2.08 -9.71
CA SER A 208 11.53 2.71 -10.94
C SER A 208 11.95 4.15 -10.72
N VAL A 209 11.23 4.90 -9.89
CA VAL A 209 11.60 6.27 -9.50
C VAL A 209 12.93 6.24 -8.75
N ASP A 210 13.10 5.33 -7.80
CA ASP A 210 14.34 5.20 -7.03
C ASP A 210 15.52 4.68 -7.87
N PHE A 211 15.26 3.84 -8.88
CA PHE A 211 16.29 3.32 -9.78
C PHE A 211 16.85 4.40 -10.73
N ILE A 212 16.02 5.36 -11.14
CA ILE A 212 16.41 6.41 -12.11
C ILE A 212 17.06 7.61 -11.38
N ARG A 213 16.82 7.76 -10.08
CA ARG A 213 17.40 8.81 -9.22
C ARG A 213 18.89 8.62 -9.01
#